data_843c3dda626de79bc2142f51d8c34cd9
#
_entry.id   843c3dda626de79bc2142f51d8c34cd9
#
_cell.length_a   1.000
_cell.length_b   1.000
_cell.length_c   1.000
_cell.angle_alpha   90.00
_cell.angle_beta   90.00
_cell.angle_gamma   90.00
#
_symmetry.space_group_name_H-M   'P 1'
#
loop_
_entity.id
_entity.type
_entity.pdbx_description
1 polymer ?
#
loop_
_entity_poly.entity_id
_entity_poly.type
_entity_poly.pdbx_seq_one_letter_code
_entity_poly.pdbx_strand_id
1 'polypeptide(L)'
;MSSETLHVAREKLSRRTIENHYAITSLMEEFEAVDWYRQRADDTEDPELKAILLHNAREELEHAAMILEWLRRNDKDVGEQLKEYLFKEGSITGHEEGASE
;
A
#
# COMPACT_ATOMS: atom_id res chain seq x y z
N MET A 1 16.18 -5.13 2.50
CA MET A 1 15.47 -3.93 2.87
C MET A 1 15.17 -3.93 4.35
N SER A 2 15.52 -2.86 5.01
CA SER A 2 15.31 -2.79 6.44
C SER A 2 13.85 -2.88 6.83
N SER A 3 12.95 -2.35 6.00
CA SER A 3 11.53 -2.34 6.32
C SER A 3 10.88 -3.73 6.27
N GLU A 4 11.57 -4.70 5.67
CA GLU A 4 11.03 -6.05 5.57
C GLU A 4 11.47 -6.92 6.75
N THR A 5 12.39 -6.44 7.56
CA THR A 5 12.92 -7.22 8.67
C THR A 5 12.38 -6.69 9.99
N LEU A 6 12.45 -7.54 11.01
CA LEU A 6 12.05 -7.13 12.33
C LEU A 6 13.18 -6.33 12.98
N HIS A 7 12.81 -5.27 13.68
CA HIS A 7 13.76 -4.40 14.37
C HIS A 7 13.97 -4.80 15.82
N VAL A 8 13.13 -5.68 16.33
CA VAL A 8 13.27 -6.23 17.67
C VAL A 8 13.03 -7.73 17.59
N ALA A 9 13.42 -8.44 18.64
CA ALA A 9 13.28 -9.89 18.66
C ALA A 9 11.80 -10.27 18.53
N ARG A 10 11.54 -11.30 17.71
CA ARG A 10 10.18 -11.71 17.39
C ARG A 10 9.35 -12.03 18.64
N GLU A 11 9.98 -12.65 19.62
CA GLU A 11 9.27 -13.06 20.82
C GLU A 11 8.82 -11.87 21.68
N LYS A 12 9.32 -10.67 21.39
CA LYS A 12 8.87 -9.46 22.09
C LYS A 12 7.70 -8.78 21.40
N LEU A 13 7.28 -9.30 20.25
CA LEU A 13 6.23 -8.69 19.46
C LEU A 13 4.92 -9.43 19.66
N SER A 14 3.82 -8.69 19.73
CA SER A 14 2.51 -9.32 19.81
C SER A 14 2.15 -9.95 18.47
N ARG A 15 1.23 -10.91 18.52
CA ARG A 15 0.74 -11.51 17.27
C ARG A 15 0.15 -10.46 16.34
N ARG A 16 -0.57 -9.50 16.89
CA ARG A 16 -1.15 -8.42 16.09
C ARG A 16 -0.07 -7.61 15.37
N THR A 17 1.00 -7.27 16.07
CA THR A 17 2.10 -6.51 15.44
C THR A 17 2.75 -7.31 14.32
N ILE A 18 2.93 -8.62 14.53
CA ILE A 18 3.50 -9.49 13.50
C ILE A 18 2.59 -9.54 12.27
N GLU A 19 1.28 -9.69 12.47
CA GLU A 19 0.36 -9.76 11.35
C GLU A 19 0.27 -8.43 10.62
N ASN A 20 0.31 -7.32 11.35
CA ASN A 20 0.37 -6.00 10.71
C ASN A 20 1.65 -5.84 9.91
N HIS A 21 2.75 -6.36 10.43
CA HIS A 21 4.03 -6.34 9.69
C HIS A 21 3.89 -7.09 8.37
N TYR A 22 3.29 -8.28 8.39
CA TYR A 22 3.06 -9.05 7.16
C TYR A 22 2.26 -8.22 6.15
N ALA A 23 1.19 -7.59 6.62
CA ALA A 23 0.33 -6.80 5.73
C ALA A 23 1.07 -5.60 5.18
N ILE A 24 1.79 -4.87 6.04
CA ILE A 24 2.52 -3.68 5.62
C ILE A 24 3.61 -4.04 4.61
N THR A 25 4.38 -5.08 4.89
CA THR A 25 5.43 -5.52 3.99
C THR A 25 4.85 -5.95 2.65
N SER A 26 3.75 -6.70 2.67
CA SER A 26 3.10 -7.14 1.45
C SER A 26 2.58 -5.95 0.65
N LEU A 27 2.00 -4.94 1.32
CA LEU A 27 1.51 -3.75 0.64
C LEU A 27 2.65 -3.01 -0.05
N MET A 28 3.79 -2.90 0.62
CA MET A 28 4.97 -2.26 0.04
C MET A 28 5.44 -3.01 -1.20
N GLU A 29 5.47 -4.34 -1.13
CA GLU A 29 5.88 -5.17 -2.26
C GLU A 29 4.94 -5.00 -3.46
N GLU A 30 3.65 -4.94 -3.19
CA GLU A 30 2.68 -4.76 -4.28
C GLU A 30 2.85 -3.41 -4.96
N PHE A 31 3.02 -2.33 -4.19
CA PHE A 31 3.23 -1.01 -4.76
C PHE A 31 4.56 -0.93 -5.50
N GLU A 32 5.59 -1.58 -5.00
CA GLU A 32 6.87 -1.62 -5.69
C GLU A 32 6.71 -2.30 -7.04
N ALA A 33 5.97 -3.41 -7.07
CA ALA A 33 5.73 -4.14 -8.31
C ALA A 33 4.94 -3.28 -9.31
N VAL A 34 3.93 -2.53 -8.85
CA VAL A 34 3.17 -1.63 -9.72
C VAL A 34 4.12 -0.63 -10.38
N ASP A 35 4.99 -0.02 -9.59
CA ASP A 35 5.92 0.98 -10.07
C ASP A 35 6.86 0.39 -11.12
N TRP A 36 7.44 -0.77 -10.83
CA TRP A 36 8.36 -1.41 -11.76
C TRP A 36 7.68 -1.82 -13.06
N TYR A 37 6.48 -2.41 -12.98
CA TYR A 37 5.76 -2.80 -14.19
C TYR A 37 5.43 -1.60 -15.05
N ARG A 38 5.02 -0.48 -14.43
CA ARG A 38 4.69 0.73 -15.18
C ARG A 38 5.91 1.32 -15.85
N GLN A 39 7.07 1.32 -15.19
CA GLN A 39 8.29 1.81 -15.79
C GLN A 39 8.67 0.97 -17.00
N ARG A 40 8.61 -0.35 -16.85
CA ARG A 40 8.94 -1.27 -17.96
C ARG A 40 7.97 -1.11 -19.12
N ALA A 41 6.69 -0.96 -18.82
CA ALA A 41 5.69 -0.78 -19.85
C ALA A 41 5.91 0.50 -20.63
N ASP A 42 6.33 1.55 -19.94
CA ASP A 42 6.58 2.83 -20.57
C ASP A 42 7.81 2.80 -21.45
N ASP A 43 8.79 1.98 -21.11
CA ASP A 43 10.06 1.90 -21.81
C ASP A 43 10.04 0.94 -23.00
N THR A 44 9.26 -0.13 -22.95
CA THR A 44 9.31 -1.15 -24.00
C THR A 44 8.72 -0.63 -25.30
N GLU A 45 9.32 -1.06 -26.44
CA GLU A 45 8.79 -0.73 -27.74
C GLU A 45 7.89 -1.83 -28.30
N ASP A 46 7.74 -2.93 -27.57
CA ASP A 46 6.91 -4.06 -27.99
C ASP A 46 5.50 -3.86 -27.45
N PRO A 47 4.50 -3.66 -28.33
CA PRO A 47 3.13 -3.40 -27.87
C PRO A 47 2.50 -4.56 -27.13
N GLU A 48 2.85 -5.79 -27.48
CA GLU A 48 2.30 -6.94 -26.79
C GLU A 48 2.88 -7.06 -25.39
N LEU A 49 4.19 -6.87 -25.27
CA LEU A 49 4.82 -6.90 -23.95
C LEU A 49 4.28 -5.77 -23.08
N LYS A 50 4.10 -4.59 -23.65
CA LYS A 50 3.54 -3.46 -22.92
C LYS A 50 2.17 -3.80 -22.35
N ALA A 51 1.33 -4.46 -23.15
CA ALA A 51 -0.02 -4.84 -22.68
C ALA A 51 0.06 -5.80 -21.50
N ILE A 52 0.98 -6.75 -21.56
CA ILE A 52 1.17 -7.71 -20.46
C ILE A 52 1.62 -6.99 -19.20
N LEU A 53 2.61 -6.10 -19.35
CA LEU A 53 3.14 -5.39 -18.18
C LEU A 53 2.09 -4.50 -17.53
N LEU A 54 1.26 -3.83 -18.34
CA LEU A 54 0.19 -3.00 -17.79
C LEU A 54 -0.89 -3.86 -17.12
N HIS A 55 -1.17 -5.04 -17.68
CA HIS A 55 -2.10 -5.98 -17.06
C HIS A 55 -1.58 -6.39 -15.68
N ASN A 56 -0.29 -6.72 -15.60
CA ASN A 56 0.31 -7.12 -14.33
C ASN A 56 0.27 -5.99 -13.32
N ALA A 57 0.50 -4.76 -13.76
CA ALA A 57 0.42 -3.60 -12.85
C ALA A 57 -0.99 -3.47 -12.26
N ARG A 58 -2.03 -3.67 -13.09
CA ARG A 58 -3.41 -3.59 -12.60
C ARG A 58 -3.71 -4.68 -11.59
N GLU A 59 -3.17 -5.91 -11.83
CA GLU A 59 -3.36 -7.00 -10.88
C GLU A 59 -2.71 -6.69 -9.54
N GLU A 60 -1.51 -6.10 -9.57
CA GLU A 60 -0.83 -5.72 -8.32
C GLU A 60 -1.59 -4.63 -7.58
N LEU A 61 -2.23 -3.71 -8.30
CA LEU A 61 -3.05 -2.68 -7.65
C LEU A 61 -4.24 -3.29 -6.94
N GLU A 62 -4.86 -4.30 -7.54
CA GLU A 62 -5.96 -5.00 -6.89
C GLU A 62 -5.48 -5.67 -5.61
N HIS A 63 -4.32 -6.33 -5.67
CA HIS A 63 -3.74 -6.98 -4.49
C HIS A 63 -3.47 -5.96 -3.40
N ALA A 64 -2.90 -4.81 -3.77
CA ALA A 64 -2.62 -3.74 -2.81
C ALA A 64 -3.89 -3.25 -2.14
N ALA A 65 -4.96 -3.09 -2.93
CA ALA A 65 -6.24 -2.62 -2.39
C ALA A 65 -6.81 -3.59 -1.36
N MET A 66 -6.68 -4.90 -1.62
CA MET A 66 -7.17 -5.89 -0.68
C MET A 66 -6.40 -5.84 0.64
N ILE A 67 -5.09 -5.68 0.57
CA ILE A 67 -4.27 -5.60 1.77
C ILE A 67 -4.59 -4.32 2.54
N LEU A 68 -4.75 -3.22 1.83
CA LEU A 68 -5.07 -1.95 2.47
C LEU A 68 -6.41 -2.04 3.20
N GLU A 69 -7.39 -2.72 2.61
CA GLU A 69 -8.68 -2.90 3.27
C GLU A 69 -8.54 -3.78 4.51
N TRP A 70 -7.69 -4.81 4.46
CA TRP A 70 -7.43 -5.62 5.65
C TRP A 70 -6.85 -4.76 6.77
N LEU A 71 -5.88 -3.91 6.43
CA LEU A 71 -5.29 -3.00 7.41
C LEU A 71 -6.34 -2.06 7.99
N ARG A 72 -7.22 -1.52 7.13
CA ARG A 72 -8.27 -0.63 7.59
C ARG A 72 -9.16 -1.31 8.63
N ARG A 73 -9.48 -2.57 8.41
CA ARG A 73 -10.39 -3.31 9.31
C ARG A 73 -9.71 -3.75 10.59
N ASN A 74 -8.40 -4.00 10.55
CA ASN A 74 -7.71 -4.65 11.64
C ASN A 74 -6.74 -3.76 12.40
N ASP A 75 -6.50 -2.54 11.92
CA ASP A 75 -5.64 -1.58 12.59
C ASP A 75 -6.44 -0.30 12.77
N LYS A 76 -6.82 -0.02 14.04
CA LYS A 76 -7.69 1.10 14.32
C LYS A 76 -7.12 2.43 13.84
N ASP A 77 -5.82 2.63 14.06
CA ASP A 77 -5.20 3.90 13.67
C ASP A 77 -5.15 4.07 12.16
N VAL A 78 -4.82 3.00 11.44
CA VAL A 78 -4.86 3.05 9.97
C VAL A 78 -6.28 3.35 9.51
N GLY A 79 -7.26 2.64 10.07
CA GLY A 79 -8.64 2.84 9.67
C GLY A 79 -9.13 4.26 9.88
N GLU A 80 -8.74 4.86 11.01
CA GLU A 80 -9.13 6.24 11.30
C GLU A 80 -8.54 7.21 10.31
N GLN A 81 -7.25 7.04 9.96
CA GLN A 81 -6.60 7.93 9.03
C GLN A 81 -7.16 7.78 7.62
N LEU A 82 -7.43 6.54 7.19
CA LEU A 82 -8.02 6.34 5.88
C LEU A 82 -9.41 6.96 5.80
N LYS A 83 -10.21 6.83 6.85
CA LYS A 83 -11.54 7.43 6.87
C LYS A 83 -11.45 8.95 6.82
N GLU A 84 -10.45 9.51 7.45
CA GLU A 84 -10.29 10.96 7.52
C GLU A 84 -9.90 11.55 6.16
N TYR A 85 -9.03 10.87 5.43
CA TYR A 85 -8.40 11.47 4.25
C TYR A 85 -8.90 10.93 2.90
N LEU A 86 -9.39 9.68 2.85
CA LEU A 86 -9.76 9.09 1.56
C LEU A 86 -11.12 9.58 1.10
N PHE A 87 -11.25 9.71 -0.23
CA PHE A 87 -12.50 10.09 -0.90
C PHE A 87 -13.03 11.44 -0.45
N LYS A 88 -12.15 12.32 -0.07
CA LYS A 88 -12.50 13.70 0.31
C LYS A 88 -12.07 14.63 -0.80
N GLU A 89 -12.74 15.78 -0.88
CA GLU A 89 -12.42 16.80 -1.85
C GLU A 89 -11.67 17.94 -1.19
N GLY A 90 -11.05 18.79 -2.01
CA GLY A 90 -10.31 19.92 -1.52
C GLY A 90 -8.87 19.60 -1.26
N SER A 91 -8.20 20.48 -0.56
CA SER A 91 -6.79 20.34 -0.23
C SER A 91 -6.58 19.18 0.75
N ILE A 92 -5.64 18.29 0.44
CA ILE A 92 -5.34 17.16 1.30
C ILE A 92 -4.82 17.64 2.66
N THR A 93 -3.83 18.54 2.65
CA THR A 93 -3.28 19.06 3.91
C THR A 93 -4.25 20.04 4.57
N GLY A 94 -5.01 20.78 3.79
CA GLY A 94 -6.01 21.68 4.31
C GLY A 94 -7.11 20.94 5.04
N HIS A 95 -7.39 19.71 4.68
CA HIS A 95 -8.39 18.90 5.36
C HIS A 95 -7.99 18.65 6.82
N GLU A 96 -6.70 18.43 7.07
CA GLU A 96 -6.21 18.24 8.42
C GLU A 96 -6.48 19.48 9.28
N GLU A 97 -6.24 20.67 8.72
CA GLU A 97 -6.50 21.92 9.43
C GLU A 97 -7.98 22.07 9.74
N GLY A 98 -8.85 21.76 8.77
CA GLY A 98 -10.27 21.79 8.97
C GLY A 98 -10.73 20.80 10.03
N ALA A 99 -10.15 19.63 10.03
CA ALA A 99 -10.52 18.58 10.98
C ALA A 99 -10.16 18.96 12.41
N SER A 100 -9.13 19.76 12.58
CA SER A 100 -8.69 20.15 13.93
C SER A 100 -9.57 21.24 14.54
N GLU A 101 -10.41 21.83 13.74
CA GLU A 101 -11.34 22.85 14.20
C GLU A 101 -12.61 22.23 14.75
#